data_1ba4af18b8683df3d858103938e069d6
#
_entry.id   1ba4af18b8683df3d858103938e069d6
#
_cell.length_a   1.000
_cell.length_b   1.000
_cell.length_c   1.000
_cell.angle_alpha   90.00
_cell.angle_beta   90.00
_cell.angle_gamma   90.00
#
_symmetry.space_group_name_H-M   'P 1'
#
loop_
_entity.id
_entity.type
_entity.pdbx_description
1 polymer ?
#
loop_
_entity_poly.entity_id
_entity_poly.type
_entity_poly.pdbx_seq_one_letter_code
_entity_poly.pdbx_strand_id
1 'polypeptide(L)'
;MEEDKTIKRKKIFKMIYKIISYFIICLLMIIASFLIFYVISGKIAQKQGKKPLFGLFTIISPSMTGSLNVYDVAFTMRVDTDKLKKGDVITFYSTNSFFGGTPITHRIVEVIDVPETGRMFRVQGDANPKPDEEKVLPSNVVGKVLFKIPQLGRVQFFLASKGGWIIAIMIPALVIISYDIYKIFRLVLLKSKLLSIENEHGNI
;
A
#
# COMPACT_ATOMS: atom_id res chain seq x y z
N MET A 1 2.18 40.45 -30.27
CA MET A 1 1.44 39.20 -30.56
C MET A 1 2.11 37.96 -29.98
N GLU A 2 3.45 37.87 -29.98
CA GLU A 2 4.20 36.72 -29.42
C GLU A 2 4.31 36.77 -27.87
N GLU A 3 4.43 37.96 -27.31
CA GLU A 3 4.50 38.18 -25.86
C GLU A 3 3.19 37.82 -25.16
N ASP A 4 2.05 38.12 -25.75
CA ASP A 4 0.73 37.78 -25.22
C ASP A 4 0.49 36.24 -25.21
N LYS A 5 0.95 35.53 -26.21
CA LYS A 5 0.92 34.06 -26.27
C LYS A 5 1.79 33.44 -25.16
N THR A 6 2.92 34.05 -24.85
CA THR A 6 3.83 33.57 -23.81
C THR A 6 3.26 33.75 -22.41
N ILE A 7 2.63 34.89 -22.16
CA ILE A 7 1.93 35.20 -20.90
C ILE A 7 0.76 34.24 -20.68
N LYS A 8 -0.02 33.99 -21.74
CA LYS A 8 -1.16 33.05 -21.69
C LYS A 8 -0.72 31.62 -21.42
N ARG A 9 0.37 31.14 -22.04
CA ARG A 9 0.97 29.82 -21.77
C ARG A 9 1.45 29.70 -20.33
N LYS A 10 2.13 30.70 -19.78
CA LYS A 10 2.55 30.72 -18.35
C LYS A 10 1.37 30.66 -17.39
N LYS A 11 0.27 31.35 -17.68
CA LYS A 11 -0.95 31.33 -16.88
C LYS A 11 -1.61 29.96 -16.90
N ILE A 12 -1.73 29.35 -18.07
CA ILE A 12 -2.27 27.99 -18.24
C ILE A 12 -1.42 26.96 -17.48
N PHE A 13 -0.10 27.04 -17.62
CA PHE A 13 0.82 26.14 -16.92
C PHE A 13 0.71 26.25 -15.38
N LYS A 14 0.61 27.49 -14.85
CA LYS A 14 0.38 27.70 -13.42
C LYS A 14 -0.97 27.13 -12.95
N MET A 15 -2.00 27.25 -13.77
CA MET A 15 -3.33 26.71 -13.48
C MET A 15 -3.31 25.18 -13.44
N ILE A 16 -2.71 24.55 -14.44
CA ILE A 16 -2.53 23.09 -14.52
C ILE A 16 -1.75 22.58 -13.30
N TYR A 17 -0.63 23.24 -12.96
CA TYR A 17 0.16 22.89 -11.79
C TYR A 17 -0.66 22.93 -10.49
N LYS A 18 -1.48 23.98 -10.29
CA LYS A 18 -2.36 24.07 -9.13
C LYS A 18 -3.39 22.94 -9.09
N ILE A 19 -4.02 22.62 -10.23
CA ILE A 19 -5.00 21.55 -10.31
C ILE A 19 -4.35 20.21 -9.95
N ILE A 20 -3.18 19.91 -10.52
CA ILE A 20 -2.43 18.69 -10.22
C ILE A 20 -2.05 18.64 -8.73
N SER A 21 -1.58 19.76 -8.17
CA SER A 21 -1.22 19.85 -6.76
C SER A 21 -2.41 19.57 -5.84
N TYR A 22 -3.55 20.20 -6.10
CA TYR A 22 -4.77 19.93 -5.33
C TYR A 22 -5.27 18.48 -5.48
N PHE A 23 -5.18 17.92 -6.68
CA PHE A 23 -5.51 16.52 -6.92
C PHE A 23 -4.62 15.57 -6.10
N ILE A 24 -3.30 15.81 -6.09
CA ILE A 24 -2.34 15.03 -5.29
C ILE A 24 -2.66 15.15 -3.79
N ILE A 25 -2.91 16.37 -3.30
CA ILE A 25 -3.24 16.59 -1.88
C ILE A 25 -4.53 15.84 -1.52
N CYS A 26 -5.57 15.95 -2.34
CA CYS A 26 -6.82 15.25 -2.12
C CYS A 26 -6.62 13.71 -2.10
N LEU A 27 -5.83 13.18 -3.04
CA LEU A 27 -5.50 11.76 -3.09
C LEU A 27 -4.74 11.31 -1.82
N LEU A 28 -3.77 12.09 -1.37
CA LEU A 28 -3.02 11.79 -0.14
C LEU A 28 -3.93 11.82 1.09
N MET A 29 -4.86 12.76 1.18
CA MET A 29 -5.85 12.83 2.26
C MET A 29 -6.78 11.62 2.27
N ILE A 30 -7.21 11.15 1.10
CA ILE A 30 -8.02 9.92 0.98
C ILE A 30 -7.23 8.72 1.45
N ILE A 31 -5.97 8.56 1.01
CA ILE A 31 -5.09 7.47 1.43
C ILE A 31 -4.85 7.51 2.93
N ALA A 32 -4.56 8.68 3.49
CA ALA A 32 -4.34 8.84 4.94
C ALA A 32 -5.60 8.47 5.75
N SER A 33 -6.76 8.95 5.32
CA SER A 33 -8.05 8.61 5.96
C SER A 33 -8.33 7.11 5.91
N PHE A 34 -8.05 6.47 4.78
CA PHE A 34 -8.19 5.02 4.62
C PHE A 34 -7.24 4.25 5.54
N LEU A 35 -5.97 4.67 5.65
CA LEU A 35 -4.99 4.04 6.55
C LEU A 35 -5.40 4.19 8.02
N ILE A 36 -5.87 5.37 8.43
CA ILE A 36 -6.37 5.61 9.78
C ILE A 36 -7.57 4.70 10.06
N PHE A 37 -8.54 4.64 9.16
CA PHE A 37 -9.69 3.74 9.27
C PHE A 37 -9.25 2.27 9.38
N TYR A 38 -8.27 1.83 8.59
CA TYR A 38 -7.72 0.49 8.63
C TYR A 38 -7.12 0.16 10.01
N VAL A 39 -6.28 1.03 10.54
CA VAL A 39 -5.64 0.84 11.85
C VAL A 39 -6.68 0.82 12.98
N ILE A 40 -7.63 1.76 12.96
CA ILE A 40 -8.68 1.85 13.99
C ILE A 40 -9.59 0.62 13.93
N SER A 41 -10.05 0.22 12.76
CA SER A 41 -10.92 -0.95 12.59
C SER A 41 -10.24 -2.24 13.05
N GLY A 42 -8.94 -2.38 12.76
CA GLY A 42 -8.13 -3.52 13.22
C GLY A 42 -8.02 -3.56 14.77
N LYS A 43 -7.72 -2.41 15.39
CA LYS A 43 -7.64 -2.33 16.87
C LYS A 43 -8.98 -2.60 17.55
N ILE A 44 -10.09 -2.10 17.01
CA ILE A 44 -11.43 -2.36 17.54
C ILE A 44 -11.77 -3.85 17.43
N ALA A 45 -11.49 -4.46 16.27
CA ALA A 45 -11.72 -5.89 16.07
C ALA A 45 -10.91 -6.73 17.07
N GLN A 46 -9.63 -6.41 17.25
CA GLN A 46 -8.76 -7.08 18.21
C GLN A 46 -9.28 -6.96 19.65
N LYS A 47 -9.71 -5.76 20.07
CA LYS A 47 -10.28 -5.52 21.41
C LYS A 47 -11.58 -6.30 21.65
N GLN A 48 -12.35 -6.55 20.58
CA GLN A 48 -13.59 -7.32 20.65
C GLN A 48 -13.39 -8.84 20.47
N GLY A 49 -12.15 -9.32 20.33
CA GLY A 49 -11.84 -10.71 20.00
C GLY A 49 -12.35 -11.14 18.62
N LYS A 50 -12.66 -10.16 17.75
CA LYS A 50 -13.16 -10.40 16.38
C LYS A 50 -12.05 -10.20 15.37
N LYS A 51 -12.19 -10.87 14.23
CA LYS A 51 -11.29 -10.65 13.10
C LYS A 51 -11.58 -9.30 12.45
N PRO A 52 -10.56 -8.62 11.88
CA PRO A 52 -10.77 -7.36 11.18
C PRO A 52 -11.70 -7.55 9.99
N LEU A 53 -12.39 -6.48 9.59
CA LEU A 53 -13.31 -6.52 8.46
C LEU A 53 -12.58 -6.86 7.14
N PHE A 54 -11.37 -6.36 6.99
CA PHE A 54 -10.49 -6.65 5.85
C PHE A 54 -9.02 -6.67 6.31
N GLY A 55 -8.18 -7.32 5.51
CA GLY A 55 -6.75 -7.44 5.74
C GLY A 55 -5.95 -7.36 4.44
N LEU A 56 -4.72 -6.92 4.55
CA LEU A 56 -3.73 -6.89 3.48
C LEU A 56 -2.61 -7.87 3.86
N PHE A 57 -2.44 -8.91 3.08
CA PHE A 57 -1.45 -9.95 3.36
C PHE A 57 -0.46 -10.05 2.20
N THR A 58 0.81 -9.82 2.48
CA THR A 58 1.85 -9.97 1.48
C THR A 58 2.20 -11.44 1.33
N ILE A 59 2.17 -11.92 0.10
CA ILE A 59 2.54 -13.29 -0.25
C ILE A 59 4.06 -13.42 -0.20
N ILE A 60 4.56 -14.30 0.65
CA ILE A 60 5.99 -14.52 0.87
C ILE A 60 6.49 -15.88 0.39
N SER A 61 5.59 -16.77 0.04
CA SER A 61 5.92 -18.12 -0.44
C SER A 61 5.40 -18.36 -1.86
N PRO A 62 6.00 -19.27 -2.64
CA PRO A 62 5.56 -19.59 -3.99
C PRO A 62 4.37 -20.54 -4.07
N SER A 63 3.77 -20.96 -2.93
CA SER A 63 2.71 -21.98 -2.89
C SER A 63 1.46 -21.63 -3.72
N MET A 64 1.23 -20.35 -4.00
CA MET A 64 0.11 -19.85 -4.78
C MET A 64 0.50 -19.33 -6.16
N THR A 65 1.70 -19.67 -6.64
CA THR A 65 2.20 -19.24 -7.95
C THR A 65 1.22 -19.59 -9.07
N GLY A 66 1.00 -18.63 -9.97
CA GLY A 66 -0.04 -18.67 -11.00
C GLY A 66 -1.22 -17.77 -10.65
N SER A 67 -1.79 -17.89 -9.48
CA SER A 67 -2.85 -17.00 -8.99
C SER A 67 -2.30 -15.82 -8.20
N LEU A 68 -1.43 -16.09 -7.22
CA LEU A 68 -0.76 -15.09 -6.38
C LEU A 68 0.74 -15.36 -6.41
N ASN A 69 1.51 -14.36 -6.79
CA ASN A 69 2.97 -14.47 -6.85
C ASN A 69 3.61 -13.89 -5.58
N VAL A 70 4.85 -14.28 -5.33
CA VAL A 70 5.65 -13.70 -4.23
C VAL A 70 5.71 -12.18 -4.40
N TYR A 71 5.52 -11.45 -3.31
CA TYR A 71 5.37 -9.99 -3.21
C TYR A 71 4.05 -9.41 -3.72
N ASP A 72 3.09 -10.21 -4.21
CA ASP A 72 1.73 -9.71 -4.37
C ASP A 72 1.12 -9.45 -2.98
N VAL A 73 0.26 -8.44 -2.88
CA VAL A 73 -0.53 -8.19 -1.66
C VAL A 73 -1.96 -8.63 -1.91
N ALA A 74 -2.40 -9.65 -1.19
CA ALA A 74 -3.77 -10.13 -1.21
C ALA A 74 -4.67 -9.24 -0.37
N PHE A 75 -5.70 -8.66 -0.97
CA PHE A 75 -6.78 -7.99 -0.25
C PHE A 75 -7.81 -9.02 0.17
N THR A 76 -7.93 -9.23 1.47
CA THR A 76 -8.80 -10.23 2.08
C THR A 76 -9.92 -9.54 2.84
N MET A 77 -11.16 -9.97 2.63
CA MET A 77 -12.33 -9.46 3.34
C MET A 77 -12.97 -10.58 4.16
N ARG A 78 -13.36 -10.23 5.39
CA ARG A 78 -14.12 -11.14 6.26
C ARG A 78 -15.46 -11.46 5.59
N VAL A 79 -15.77 -12.73 5.48
CA VAL A 79 -17.02 -13.24 4.93
C VAL A 79 -17.64 -14.23 5.92
N ASP A 80 -18.91 -14.46 5.75
CA ASP A 80 -19.59 -15.57 6.39
C ASP A 80 -19.02 -16.89 5.87
N THR A 81 -18.50 -17.72 6.77
CA THR A 81 -17.84 -18.97 6.41
C THR A 81 -18.80 -19.97 5.77
N ASP A 82 -20.11 -19.85 6.03
CA ASP A 82 -21.12 -20.70 5.40
C ASP A 82 -21.30 -20.42 3.91
N LYS A 83 -20.87 -19.25 3.45
CA LYS A 83 -20.89 -18.84 2.04
C LYS A 83 -19.65 -19.24 1.26
N LEU A 84 -18.62 -19.73 1.95
CA LEU A 84 -17.41 -20.19 1.30
C LEU A 84 -17.64 -21.48 0.56
N LYS A 85 -17.05 -21.61 -0.62
CA LYS A 85 -17.19 -22.75 -1.52
C LYS A 85 -15.87 -23.18 -2.11
N LYS A 86 -15.84 -24.39 -2.66
CA LYS A 86 -14.71 -24.90 -3.44
C LYS A 86 -14.32 -23.90 -4.53
N GLY A 87 -13.01 -23.64 -4.65
CA GLY A 87 -12.43 -22.68 -5.57
C GLY A 87 -12.15 -21.30 -4.96
N ASP A 88 -12.76 -20.96 -3.82
CA ASP A 88 -12.46 -19.71 -3.13
C ASP A 88 -11.04 -19.72 -2.56
N VAL A 89 -10.33 -18.59 -2.69
CA VAL A 89 -9.03 -18.38 -2.06
C VAL A 89 -9.28 -17.71 -0.72
N ILE A 90 -8.78 -18.31 0.35
CA ILE A 90 -8.95 -17.82 1.72
C ILE A 90 -7.60 -17.57 2.39
N THR A 91 -7.57 -16.59 3.27
CA THR A 91 -6.48 -16.42 4.25
C THR A 91 -6.97 -16.93 5.60
N PHE A 92 -6.16 -17.74 6.26
CA PHE A 92 -6.48 -18.36 7.54
C PHE A 92 -5.23 -18.43 8.43
N TYR A 93 -5.43 -18.56 9.73
CA TYR A 93 -4.33 -18.83 10.66
C TYR A 93 -4.13 -20.33 10.80
N SER A 94 -2.92 -20.81 10.52
CA SER A 94 -2.57 -22.21 10.71
C SER A 94 -2.53 -22.57 12.20
N THR A 95 -3.09 -23.74 12.53
CA THR A 95 -2.97 -24.35 13.87
C THR A 95 -1.74 -25.22 13.99
N ASN A 96 -1.04 -25.49 12.89
CA ASN A 96 0.19 -26.26 12.89
C ASN A 96 1.25 -25.50 13.69
N SER A 97 1.82 -26.16 14.70
CA SER A 97 2.84 -25.61 15.59
C SER A 97 4.08 -25.09 14.84
N PHE A 98 4.39 -25.65 13.69
CA PHE A 98 5.50 -25.21 12.84
C PHE A 98 5.28 -23.81 12.26
N PHE A 99 4.05 -23.46 11.92
CA PHE A 99 3.72 -22.14 11.37
C PHE A 99 3.27 -21.12 12.43
N GLY A 100 3.09 -21.54 13.67
CA GLY A 100 2.93 -20.65 14.84
C GLY A 100 1.85 -19.57 14.73
N GLY A 101 0.70 -19.86 14.12
CA GLY A 101 -0.37 -18.87 13.92
C GLY A 101 -0.09 -17.86 12.79
N THR A 102 0.86 -18.15 11.90
CA THR A 102 1.14 -17.36 10.70
C THR A 102 -0.06 -17.40 9.75
N PRO A 103 -0.46 -16.26 9.14
CA PRO A 103 -1.50 -16.25 8.14
C PRO A 103 -1.01 -16.94 6.86
N ILE A 104 -1.77 -17.94 6.41
CA ILE A 104 -1.55 -18.69 5.18
C ILE A 104 -2.68 -18.38 4.21
N THR A 105 -2.38 -18.30 2.92
CA THR A 105 -3.37 -18.05 1.87
C THR A 105 -3.35 -19.20 0.88
N HIS A 106 -4.42 -20.01 0.86
CA HIS A 106 -4.57 -21.15 -0.03
C HIS A 106 -6.00 -21.22 -0.61
N ARG A 107 -6.20 -22.08 -1.60
CA ARG A 107 -7.49 -22.31 -2.26
C ARG A 107 -8.26 -23.44 -1.59
N ILE A 108 -9.56 -23.26 -1.39
CA ILE A 108 -10.46 -24.32 -0.94
C ILE A 108 -10.61 -25.34 -2.07
N VAL A 109 -10.17 -26.57 -1.83
CA VAL A 109 -10.33 -27.70 -2.75
C VAL A 109 -11.50 -28.57 -2.37
N GLU A 110 -11.92 -28.57 -1.11
CA GLU A 110 -13.05 -29.34 -0.60
C GLU A 110 -13.69 -28.62 0.59
N VAL A 111 -15.00 -28.65 0.66
CA VAL A 111 -15.78 -28.24 1.84
C VAL A 111 -16.31 -29.49 2.51
N ILE A 112 -16.02 -29.67 3.78
CA ILE A 112 -16.37 -30.85 4.58
C ILE A 112 -17.37 -30.42 5.63
N ASP A 113 -18.60 -30.89 5.52
CA ASP A 113 -19.62 -30.66 6.54
C ASP A 113 -19.56 -31.79 7.58
N VAL A 114 -19.26 -31.45 8.82
CA VAL A 114 -19.15 -32.41 9.94
C VAL A 114 -20.29 -32.13 10.93
N PRO A 115 -21.13 -33.10 11.22
CA PRO A 115 -22.32 -32.92 12.04
C PRO A 115 -22.04 -32.26 13.41
N GLU A 116 -20.93 -32.60 14.05
CA GLU A 116 -20.60 -32.16 15.41
C GLU A 116 -19.76 -30.88 15.46
N THR A 117 -18.91 -30.62 14.48
CA THR A 117 -17.97 -29.49 14.48
C THR A 117 -18.31 -28.44 13.44
N GLY A 118 -19.36 -28.63 12.67
CA GLY A 118 -19.77 -27.76 11.59
C GLY A 118 -18.91 -27.94 10.33
N ARG A 119 -18.80 -26.88 9.57
CA ARG A 119 -18.10 -26.86 8.28
C ARG A 119 -16.60 -26.74 8.47
N MET A 120 -15.81 -27.50 7.72
CA MET A 120 -14.36 -27.40 7.64
C MET A 120 -13.91 -27.26 6.19
N PHE A 121 -12.71 -26.75 5.98
CA PHE A 121 -12.17 -26.54 4.65
C PHE A 121 -10.87 -27.32 4.48
N ARG A 122 -10.79 -28.13 3.43
CA ARG A 122 -9.52 -28.65 2.92
C ARG A 122 -8.98 -27.65 1.91
N VAL A 123 -7.74 -27.22 2.08
CA VAL A 123 -7.12 -26.19 1.27
C VAL A 123 -5.88 -26.73 0.59
N GLN A 124 -5.44 -26.03 -0.48
CA GLN A 124 -4.24 -26.37 -1.23
C GLN A 124 -3.66 -25.10 -1.84
N GLY A 125 -2.34 -24.97 -1.78
CA GLY A 125 -1.64 -23.98 -2.58
C GLY A 125 -1.70 -24.34 -4.06
N ASP A 126 -1.98 -23.37 -4.92
CA ASP A 126 -2.17 -23.61 -6.37
C ASP A 126 -0.94 -24.26 -7.04
N ALA A 127 0.27 -24.03 -6.49
CA ALA A 127 1.51 -24.64 -6.95
C ALA A 127 1.91 -25.90 -6.16
N ASN A 128 1.15 -26.30 -5.14
CA ASN A 128 1.46 -27.46 -4.34
C ASN A 128 0.95 -28.73 -5.00
N PRO A 129 1.70 -29.85 -4.95
CA PRO A 129 1.29 -31.10 -5.58
C PRO A 129 0.13 -31.81 -4.85
N LYS A 130 -0.08 -31.49 -3.57
CA LYS A 130 -1.08 -32.12 -2.70
C LYS A 130 -1.80 -31.09 -1.85
N PRO A 131 -3.06 -31.37 -1.44
CA PRO A 131 -3.73 -30.58 -0.42
C PRO A 131 -2.97 -30.56 0.90
N ASP A 132 -3.19 -29.50 1.67
CA ASP A 132 -2.64 -29.39 3.01
C ASP A 132 -3.21 -30.49 3.91
N GLU A 133 -2.38 -31.02 4.81
CA GLU A 133 -2.81 -32.05 5.77
C GLU A 133 -3.77 -31.47 6.81
N GLU A 134 -3.58 -30.19 7.14
CA GLU A 134 -4.40 -29.44 8.07
C GLU A 134 -5.74 -29.08 7.46
N LYS A 135 -6.85 -29.39 8.20
CA LYS A 135 -8.18 -28.91 7.87
C LYS A 135 -8.41 -27.56 8.55
N VAL A 136 -8.87 -26.58 7.81
CA VAL A 136 -9.11 -25.24 8.30
C VAL A 136 -10.49 -25.14 8.93
N LEU A 137 -10.53 -24.78 10.20
CA LEU A 137 -11.78 -24.50 10.92
C LEU A 137 -12.34 -23.12 10.54
N PRO A 138 -13.66 -22.89 10.55
CA PRO A 138 -14.27 -21.60 10.33
C PRO A 138 -13.70 -20.51 11.26
N SER A 139 -13.41 -20.86 12.50
CA SER A 139 -12.81 -19.97 13.49
C SER A 139 -11.43 -19.45 13.07
N ASN A 140 -10.68 -20.21 12.26
CA ASN A 140 -9.34 -19.83 11.82
C ASN A 140 -9.34 -19.03 10.51
N VAL A 141 -10.42 -19.05 9.74
CA VAL A 141 -10.54 -18.28 8.50
C VAL A 141 -10.53 -16.80 8.82
N VAL A 142 -9.58 -16.04 8.30
CA VAL A 142 -9.53 -14.57 8.39
C VAL A 142 -10.51 -13.96 7.40
N GLY A 143 -10.54 -14.46 6.16
CA GLY A 143 -11.45 -14.00 5.13
C GLY A 143 -11.12 -14.57 3.75
N LYS A 144 -11.92 -14.15 2.76
CA LYS A 144 -11.76 -14.50 1.36
C LYS A 144 -10.94 -13.44 0.63
N VAL A 145 -10.01 -13.86 -0.20
CA VAL A 145 -9.25 -12.97 -1.08
C VAL A 145 -10.17 -12.50 -2.21
N LEU A 146 -10.33 -11.18 -2.35
CA LEU A 146 -11.16 -10.58 -3.39
C LEU A 146 -10.35 -10.19 -4.62
N PHE A 147 -9.18 -9.59 -4.41
CA PHE A 147 -8.25 -9.21 -5.47
C PHE A 147 -6.82 -9.15 -4.91
N LYS A 148 -5.87 -9.02 -5.80
CA LYS A 148 -4.46 -8.82 -5.47
C LYS A 148 -3.94 -7.51 -6.01
N ILE A 149 -2.96 -6.94 -5.35
CA ILE A 149 -2.19 -5.81 -5.84
C ILE A 149 -0.80 -6.36 -6.18
N PRO A 150 -0.47 -6.45 -7.49
CA PRO A 150 0.79 -7.06 -7.91
C PRO A 150 1.99 -6.29 -7.38
N GLN A 151 2.97 -7.02 -6.86
CA GLN A 151 4.31 -6.53 -6.47
C GLN A 151 4.34 -5.41 -5.41
N LEU A 152 3.20 -5.02 -4.83
CA LEU A 152 3.14 -3.98 -3.78
C LEU A 152 3.96 -4.39 -2.54
N GLY A 153 4.06 -5.68 -2.26
CA GLY A 153 4.88 -6.21 -1.18
C GLY A 153 6.37 -5.86 -1.31
N ARG A 154 6.90 -5.68 -2.53
CA ARG A 154 8.30 -5.23 -2.71
C ARG A 154 8.54 -3.85 -2.11
N VAL A 155 7.57 -2.95 -2.27
CA VAL A 155 7.65 -1.61 -1.65
C VAL A 155 7.64 -1.73 -0.13
N GLN A 156 6.77 -2.59 0.42
CA GLN A 156 6.72 -2.85 1.86
C GLN A 156 8.05 -3.40 2.38
N PHE A 157 8.62 -4.42 1.73
CA PHE A 157 9.91 -4.99 2.13
C PHE A 157 11.06 -4.00 1.97
N PHE A 158 11.07 -3.20 0.91
CA PHE A 158 12.05 -2.14 0.73
C PHE A 158 11.99 -1.13 1.88
N LEU A 159 10.80 -0.60 2.18
CA LEU A 159 10.61 0.37 3.27
C LEU A 159 10.89 -0.23 4.66
N ALA A 160 10.68 -1.52 4.86
CA ALA A 160 10.99 -2.22 6.09
C ALA A 160 12.50 -2.52 6.26
N SER A 161 13.28 -2.47 5.18
CA SER A 161 14.71 -2.66 5.23
C SER A 161 15.42 -1.42 5.78
N LYS A 162 16.54 -1.61 6.53
CA LYS A 162 17.32 -0.50 7.09
C LYS A 162 17.78 0.49 6.00
N GLY A 163 18.28 -0.02 4.87
CA GLY A 163 18.72 0.82 3.74
C GLY A 163 17.56 1.53 3.04
N GLY A 164 16.48 0.82 2.76
CA GLY A 164 15.32 1.36 2.07
C GLY A 164 14.63 2.48 2.85
N TRP A 165 14.48 2.31 4.17
CA TRP A 165 13.93 3.33 5.05
C TRP A 165 14.77 4.62 5.05
N ILE A 166 16.10 4.50 5.18
CA ILE A 166 17.01 5.65 5.13
C ILE A 166 16.90 6.36 3.76
N ILE A 167 16.94 5.60 2.66
CA ILE A 167 16.83 6.16 1.31
C ILE A 167 15.50 6.87 1.10
N ALA A 168 14.40 6.28 1.56
CA ALA A 168 13.06 6.84 1.42
C ALA A 168 12.88 8.19 2.15
N ILE A 169 13.65 8.45 3.20
CA ILE A 169 13.64 9.73 3.92
C ILE A 169 14.70 10.68 3.35
N MET A 170 15.94 10.20 3.13
CA MET A 170 17.04 11.05 2.73
C MET A 170 16.87 11.65 1.34
N ILE A 171 16.36 10.88 0.36
CA ILE A 171 16.20 11.40 -1.00
C ILE A 171 15.24 12.60 -1.04
N PRO A 172 14.00 12.54 -0.52
CA PRO A 172 13.12 13.71 -0.49
C PRO A 172 13.69 14.88 0.28
N ALA A 173 14.35 14.63 1.42
CA ALA A 173 14.98 15.67 2.21
C ALA A 173 16.09 16.40 1.42
N LEU A 174 16.97 15.66 0.74
CA LEU A 174 18.02 16.24 -0.09
C LEU A 174 17.45 17.05 -1.26
N VAL A 175 16.37 16.58 -1.89
CA VAL A 175 15.70 17.32 -2.97
C VAL A 175 15.14 18.65 -2.45
N ILE A 176 14.50 18.66 -1.29
CA ILE A 176 13.94 19.88 -0.68
C ILE A 176 15.06 20.84 -0.33
N ILE A 177 16.10 20.38 0.36
CA ILE A 177 17.26 21.21 0.76
C ILE A 177 17.95 21.80 -0.49
N SER A 178 18.19 21.00 -1.51
CA SER A 178 18.81 21.44 -2.76
C SER A 178 17.97 22.51 -3.46
N TYR A 179 16.66 22.33 -3.47
CA TYR A 179 15.74 23.34 -4.02
C TYR A 179 15.76 24.65 -3.23
N ASP A 180 15.77 24.59 -1.90
CA ASP A 180 15.82 25.78 -1.04
C ASP A 180 17.15 26.52 -1.19
N ILE A 181 18.27 25.79 -1.26
CA ILE A 181 19.60 26.38 -1.54
C ILE A 181 19.59 27.09 -2.89
N TYR A 182 19.09 26.44 -3.94
CA TYR A 182 18.97 27.05 -5.27
C TYR A 182 18.12 28.34 -5.23
N LYS A 183 17.00 28.32 -4.52
CA LYS A 183 16.11 29.48 -4.37
C LYS A 183 16.83 30.66 -3.66
N ILE A 184 17.54 30.38 -2.57
CA ILE A 184 18.31 31.36 -1.82
C ILE A 184 19.39 31.97 -2.72
N PHE A 185 20.17 31.11 -3.40
CA PHE A 185 21.23 31.59 -4.30
C PHE A 185 20.69 32.50 -5.41
N ARG A 186 19.57 32.12 -6.02
CA ARG A 186 18.90 32.96 -7.03
C ARG A 186 18.44 34.31 -6.49
N LEU A 187 17.91 34.34 -5.27
CA LEU A 187 17.49 35.60 -4.61
C LEU A 187 18.69 36.52 -4.31
N VAL A 188 19.80 35.96 -3.85
CA VAL A 188 21.04 36.70 -3.60
C VAL A 188 21.59 37.33 -4.89
N LEU A 189 21.65 36.56 -5.99
CA LEU A 189 22.07 37.06 -7.30
C LEU A 189 21.16 38.18 -7.82
N LEU A 190 19.83 38.05 -7.66
CA LEU A 190 18.90 39.09 -8.06
C LEU A 190 19.09 40.39 -7.23
N LYS A 191 19.29 40.25 -5.92
CA LYS A 191 19.53 41.38 -5.02
C LYS A 191 20.84 42.08 -5.36
N SER A 192 21.94 41.36 -5.60
CA SER A 192 23.23 41.97 -5.99
C SER A 192 23.12 42.72 -7.30
N LYS A 193 22.38 42.17 -8.29
CA LYS A 193 22.15 42.84 -9.57
C LYS A 193 21.32 44.13 -9.43
N LEU A 194 20.33 44.15 -8.56
CA LEU A 194 19.53 45.35 -8.28
C LEU A 194 20.36 46.42 -7.63
N LEU A 195 21.20 46.09 -6.64
CA LEU A 195 22.11 47.03 -5.97
C LEU A 195 23.17 47.59 -6.92
N SER A 196 23.68 46.82 -7.89
CA SER A 196 24.60 47.35 -8.89
C SER A 196 23.95 48.37 -9.81
N ILE A 197 22.70 48.15 -10.24
CA ILE A 197 21.94 49.09 -11.08
C ILE A 197 21.64 50.40 -10.29
N GLU A 198 21.26 50.29 -9.01
CA GLU A 198 20.96 51.45 -8.17
C GLU A 198 22.20 52.32 -7.94
N ASN A 199 23.38 51.71 -7.73
CA ASN A 199 24.64 52.42 -7.60
C ASN A 199 25.11 53.12 -8.91
N GLU A 200 24.79 52.57 -10.08
CA GLU A 200 25.07 53.19 -11.38
C GLU A 200 24.19 54.43 -11.64
N HIS A 201 22.92 54.39 -11.19
CA HIS A 201 21.99 55.54 -11.37
C HIS A 201 22.10 56.62 -10.26
N GLY A 202 22.65 56.28 -9.11
CA GLY A 202 22.88 57.25 -8.01
C GLY A 202 24.13 58.08 -8.13
N ASN A 203 24.98 57.83 -9.12
CA ASN A 203 26.22 58.56 -9.40
C ASN A 203 26.12 59.59 -10.56
N ILE A 204 24.90 59.92 -11.01
CA ILE A 204 24.57 60.97 -11.97
C ILE A 204 23.89 62.09 -11.21
#